data_6c4a4224bfa44b66e47fe0594b4628b9
#
_entry.id   6c4a4224bfa44b66e47fe0594b4628b9
#
_cell.length_a   1.000
_cell.length_b   1.000
_cell.length_c   1.000
_cell.angle_alpha   90.00
_cell.angle_beta   90.00
_cell.angle_gamma   90.00
#
_symmetry.space_group_name_H-M   'P 1'
#
loop_
_entity.id
_entity.type
_entity.pdbx_description
1 polymer ?
#
loop_
_entity_poly.entity_id
_entity_poly.type
_entity_poly.pdbx_seq_one_letter_code
_entity_poly.pdbx_strand_id
1 'polypeptide(L)'
;MASGLDPFWRPDVVHAHDWHAGLAPAYLAARGRPAKSVFTVHNLAYQGMFYAHHMNDIQLPWSFFIIHGLDFNAPISFLKAGLYYADHITAVSPTYAREITEPQLASGMAGLLQQHPREGRLSGVLNGGAEETWRPERVLRLAAGQPRAALGHNAA
;
A
#
# COMPACT_ATOMS: atom_id res chain seq x y z
N MET A 1 4.04 -18.01 8.09
CA MET A 1 3.47 -18.70 6.91
C MET A 1 4.46 -18.69 5.74
N ALA A 2 4.72 -17.59 5.06
CA ALA A 2 5.68 -17.55 3.93
C ALA A 2 7.10 -18.09 4.26
N SER A 3 7.51 -18.04 5.52
CA SER A 3 8.78 -18.57 6.03
C SER A 3 8.80 -20.07 6.34
N GLY A 4 7.71 -20.81 6.05
CA GLY A 4 7.63 -22.26 6.26
C GLY A 4 7.29 -22.69 7.69
N LEU A 5 6.69 -21.80 8.51
CA LEU A 5 6.18 -22.17 9.84
C LEU A 5 4.97 -23.09 9.77
N ASP A 6 4.21 -23.03 8.67
CA ASP A 6 3.15 -23.98 8.35
C ASP A 6 3.70 -25.02 7.36
N PRO A 7 3.80 -26.29 7.73
CA PRO A 7 4.33 -27.32 6.83
C PRO A 7 3.36 -27.69 5.70
N PHE A 8 2.06 -27.36 5.85
CA PHE A 8 1.01 -27.76 4.91
C PHE A 8 0.64 -26.69 3.90
N TRP A 9 1.03 -25.43 4.15
CA TRP A 9 0.67 -24.32 3.29
C TRP A 9 1.77 -23.28 3.17
N ARG A 10 2.06 -22.88 1.95
CA ARG A 10 2.98 -21.78 1.63
C ARG A 10 2.35 -20.90 0.56
N PRO A 11 2.29 -19.58 0.75
CA PRO A 11 1.83 -18.68 -0.30
C PRO A 11 2.88 -18.56 -1.41
N ASP A 12 2.43 -18.50 -2.66
CA ASP A 12 3.27 -18.11 -3.80
C ASP A 12 3.45 -16.60 -3.86
N VAL A 13 2.42 -15.86 -3.46
CA VAL A 13 2.36 -14.39 -3.46
C VAL A 13 1.85 -13.88 -2.12
N VAL A 14 2.52 -12.86 -1.60
CA VAL A 14 2.04 -12.05 -0.46
C VAL A 14 1.63 -10.69 -0.99
N HIS A 15 0.35 -10.35 -0.85
CA HIS A 15 -0.19 -9.07 -1.25
C HIS A 15 -0.38 -8.17 -0.03
N ALA A 16 0.32 -7.05 -0.01
CA ALA A 16 0.31 -6.08 1.08
C ALA A 16 -0.30 -4.75 0.62
N HIS A 17 -0.99 -4.06 1.52
CA HIS A 17 -1.69 -2.82 1.23
C HIS A 17 -1.26 -1.70 2.16
N ASP A 18 -0.89 -0.55 1.60
CA ASP A 18 -0.52 0.68 2.29
C ASP A 18 0.52 0.51 3.39
N TRP A 19 0.82 1.59 4.10
CA TRP A 19 1.85 1.60 5.14
C TRP A 19 1.64 0.57 6.25
N HIS A 20 0.39 0.22 6.57
CA HIS A 20 0.07 -0.77 7.62
C HIS A 20 0.71 -2.13 7.36
N ALA A 21 0.81 -2.53 6.11
CA ALA A 21 1.44 -3.76 5.68
C ALA A 21 2.79 -3.53 4.96
N GLY A 22 3.31 -2.30 4.98
CA GLY A 22 4.49 -1.88 4.23
C GLY A 22 5.78 -2.63 4.57
N LEU A 23 5.90 -3.18 5.78
CA LEU A 23 7.05 -3.99 6.16
C LEU A 23 7.01 -5.44 5.62
N ALA A 24 5.87 -5.94 5.15
CA ALA A 24 5.77 -7.32 4.68
C ALA A 24 6.73 -7.65 3.54
N PRO A 25 6.88 -6.82 2.48
CA PRO A 25 7.91 -7.04 1.44
C PRO A 25 9.34 -7.01 1.99
N ALA A 26 9.63 -6.14 2.97
CA ALA A 26 10.95 -6.07 3.59
C ALA A 26 11.27 -7.34 4.40
N TYR A 27 10.30 -7.87 5.15
CA TYR A 27 10.47 -9.14 5.85
C TYR A 27 10.67 -10.32 4.89
N LEU A 28 9.98 -10.35 3.76
CA LEU A 28 10.21 -11.36 2.73
C LEU A 28 11.62 -11.25 2.15
N ALA A 29 12.07 -10.02 1.86
CA ALA A 29 13.43 -9.77 1.38
C ALA A 29 14.50 -10.22 2.39
N ALA A 30 14.31 -9.92 3.68
CA ALA A 30 15.22 -10.31 4.75
C ALA A 30 15.30 -11.85 4.94
N ARG A 31 14.28 -12.59 4.51
CA ARG A 31 14.22 -14.06 4.57
C ARG A 31 14.51 -14.76 3.23
N GLY A 32 15.16 -14.07 2.29
CA GLY A 32 15.54 -14.67 1.00
C GLY A 32 14.39 -14.83 0.00
N ARG A 33 13.30 -14.04 0.16
CA ARG A 33 12.15 -13.98 -0.76
C ARG A 33 11.47 -15.35 -0.97
N PRO A 34 10.97 -16.00 0.08
CA PRO A 34 10.32 -17.31 -0.03
C PRO A 34 8.98 -17.26 -0.79
N ALA A 35 8.42 -16.07 -1.01
CA ALA A 35 7.25 -15.79 -1.83
C ALA A 35 7.47 -14.48 -2.59
N LYS A 36 6.75 -14.30 -3.70
CA LYS A 36 6.68 -13.01 -4.40
C LYS A 36 5.83 -12.02 -3.60
N SER A 37 6.10 -10.73 -3.79
CA SER A 37 5.35 -9.67 -3.10
C SER A 37 4.72 -8.69 -4.09
N VAL A 38 3.43 -8.41 -3.86
CA VAL A 38 2.70 -7.31 -4.50
C VAL A 38 2.37 -6.29 -3.42
N PHE A 39 2.57 -5.02 -3.72
CA PHE A 39 2.29 -3.92 -2.80
C PHE A 39 1.36 -2.91 -3.44
N THR A 40 0.15 -2.75 -2.89
CA THR A 40 -0.85 -1.81 -3.39
C THR A 40 -0.83 -0.51 -2.59
N VAL A 41 -0.73 0.60 -3.31
CA VAL A 41 -0.84 1.95 -2.75
C VAL A 41 -2.24 2.49 -3.02
N HIS A 42 -2.98 2.75 -1.95
CA HIS A 42 -4.28 3.44 -2.01
C HIS A 42 -4.13 4.94 -1.82
N ASN A 43 -3.26 5.36 -0.90
CA ASN A 43 -2.97 6.77 -0.68
C ASN A 43 -1.52 6.99 -0.23
N LEU A 44 -0.72 7.57 -1.10
CA LEU A 44 0.71 7.83 -0.89
C LEU A 44 0.99 8.83 0.24
N ALA A 45 0.02 9.67 0.62
CA ALA A 45 0.19 10.64 1.68
C ALA A 45 0.37 10.01 3.07
N TYR A 46 -0.17 8.80 3.28
CA TYR A 46 -0.04 8.08 4.54
C TYR A 46 1.17 7.16 4.51
N GLN A 47 2.27 7.62 5.11
CA GLN A 47 3.57 6.95 4.99
C GLN A 47 3.91 6.00 6.12
N GLY A 48 3.20 6.06 7.27
CA GLY A 48 3.57 5.28 8.45
C GLY A 48 4.97 5.61 8.93
N MET A 49 5.15 6.84 9.43
CA MET A 49 6.43 7.37 9.86
C MET A 49 6.69 7.09 11.33
N PHE A 50 7.87 6.54 11.63
CA PHE A 50 8.29 6.21 13.00
C PHE A 50 9.74 6.62 13.23
N TYR A 51 10.13 6.82 14.49
CA TYR A 51 11.51 7.14 14.81
C TYR A 51 12.46 5.97 14.52
N ALA A 52 13.70 6.26 14.14
CA ALA A 52 14.70 5.25 13.78
C ALA A 52 15.00 4.24 14.90
N HIS A 53 14.83 4.62 16.18
CA HIS A 53 15.08 3.70 17.30
C HIS A 53 14.12 2.48 17.30
N HIS A 54 12.95 2.57 16.63
CA HIS A 54 12.03 1.44 16.45
C HIS A 54 12.57 0.36 15.49
N MET A 55 13.74 0.56 14.86
CA MET A 55 14.39 -0.50 14.09
C MET A 55 14.62 -1.77 14.91
N ASN A 56 14.88 -1.62 16.21
CA ASN A 56 15.06 -2.76 17.10
C ASN A 56 13.74 -3.51 17.36
N ASP A 57 12.61 -2.78 17.40
CA ASP A 57 11.29 -3.35 17.68
C ASP A 57 10.76 -4.14 16.46
N ILE A 58 11.03 -3.65 15.25
CA ILE A 58 10.58 -4.30 14.00
C ILE A 58 11.45 -5.51 13.60
N GLN A 59 12.59 -5.73 14.28
CA GLN A 59 13.46 -6.89 14.08
C GLN A 59 13.95 -7.10 12.63
N LEU A 60 14.09 -6.02 11.86
CA LEU A 60 14.78 -6.05 10.58
C LEU A 60 16.28 -5.75 10.78
N PRO A 61 17.16 -6.31 9.95
CA PRO A 61 18.57 -5.95 9.99
C PRO A 61 18.77 -4.46 9.75
N TRP A 62 19.71 -3.83 10.48
CA TRP A 62 20.03 -2.42 10.28
C TRP A 62 20.49 -2.07 8.86
N SER A 63 20.97 -3.05 8.09
CA SER A 63 21.26 -2.90 6.67
C SER A 63 20.04 -2.56 5.80
N PHE A 64 18.82 -2.70 6.33
CA PHE A 64 17.59 -2.27 5.68
C PHE A 64 17.26 -0.79 5.92
N PHE A 65 17.88 -0.17 6.93
CA PHE A 65 17.79 1.26 7.21
C PHE A 65 18.76 2.04 6.31
N ILE A 66 18.46 2.09 5.04
CA ILE A 66 19.23 2.78 4.00
C ILE A 66 18.34 3.77 3.26
N ILE A 67 18.94 4.76 2.61
CA ILE A 67 18.25 5.85 1.91
C ILE A 67 17.23 5.35 0.85
N HIS A 68 17.45 4.19 0.26
CA HIS A 68 16.52 3.58 -0.70
C HIS A 68 15.51 2.64 -0.03
N GLY A 69 15.79 2.16 1.17
CA GLY A 69 14.96 1.22 1.93
C GLY A 69 14.00 1.90 2.91
N LEU A 70 14.21 1.69 4.21
CA LEU A 70 13.34 2.21 5.25
C LEU A 70 13.60 3.66 5.62
N ASP A 71 14.83 4.18 5.43
CA ASP A 71 15.18 5.55 5.81
C ASP A 71 14.43 6.57 4.95
N PHE A 72 13.73 7.48 5.60
CA PHE A 72 13.09 8.63 4.99
C PHE A 72 13.50 9.91 5.72
N ASN A 73 14.73 10.40 5.42
CA ASN A 73 15.32 11.57 6.07
C ASN A 73 15.40 11.45 7.60
N ALA A 74 15.90 10.32 8.10
CA ALA A 74 16.06 9.91 9.47
C ALA A 74 14.89 9.14 10.12
N PRO A 75 13.58 9.44 9.93
CA PRO A 75 12.53 8.50 10.32
C PRO A 75 12.49 7.24 9.44
N ILE A 76 11.83 6.20 9.95
CA ILE A 76 11.46 5.00 9.20
C ILE A 76 10.15 5.27 8.49
N SER A 77 10.03 4.98 7.18
CA SER A 77 8.76 4.96 6.46
C SER A 77 8.39 3.52 6.07
N PHE A 78 7.28 3.04 6.61
CA PHE A 78 6.77 1.70 6.28
C PHE A 78 6.27 1.64 4.85
N LEU A 79 5.62 2.71 4.36
CA LEU A 79 5.19 2.81 2.97
C LEU A 79 6.39 2.71 2.01
N LYS A 80 7.46 3.46 2.29
CA LYS A 80 8.68 3.44 1.49
C LYS A 80 9.33 2.06 1.46
N ALA A 81 9.34 1.35 2.60
CA ALA A 81 9.80 -0.03 2.66
C ALA A 81 9.00 -0.93 1.71
N GLY A 82 7.67 -0.82 1.74
CA GLY A 82 6.79 -1.54 0.83
C GLY A 82 7.10 -1.27 -0.64
N LEU A 83 7.25 0.00 -1.00
CA LEU A 83 7.59 0.41 -2.36
C LEU A 83 8.95 -0.13 -2.82
N TYR A 84 9.96 -0.06 -1.96
CA TYR A 84 11.31 -0.46 -2.34
C TYR A 84 11.49 -1.98 -2.44
N TYR A 85 10.97 -2.73 -1.45
CA TYR A 85 11.22 -4.16 -1.34
C TYR A 85 10.23 -5.05 -2.09
N ALA A 86 9.05 -4.56 -2.51
CA ALA A 86 8.10 -5.34 -3.26
C ALA A 86 8.62 -5.76 -4.64
N ASP A 87 8.22 -6.94 -5.11
CA ASP A 87 8.51 -7.38 -6.46
C ASP A 87 7.67 -6.61 -7.49
N HIS A 88 6.41 -6.28 -7.16
CA HIS A 88 5.53 -5.48 -7.99
C HIS A 88 4.70 -4.51 -7.16
N ILE A 89 4.46 -3.32 -7.71
CA ILE A 89 3.66 -2.27 -7.08
C ILE A 89 2.40 -2.06 -7.92
N THR A 90 1.27 -1.92 -7.25
CA THR A 90 0.03 -1.50 -7.88
C THR A 90 -0.50 -0.22 -7.25
N ALA A 91 -1.10 0.63 -8.06
CA ALA A 91 -1.89 1.78 -7.63
C ALA A 91 -3.35 1.53 -7.99
N VAL A 92 -4.28 2.18 -7.30
CA VAL A 92 -5.73 1.91 -7.40
C VAL A 92 -6.38 2.43 -8.69
N SER A 93 -5.61 3.00 -9.59
CA SER A 93 -6.04 3.31 -10.96
C SER A 93 -4.85 3.54 -11.88
N PRO A 94 -5.01 3.38 -13.21
CA PRO A 94 -3.96 3.73 -14.18
C PRO A 94 -3.57 5.22 -14.14
N THR A 95 -4.52 6.10 -13.86
CA THR A 95 -4.24 7.55 -13.68
C THR A 95 -3.39 7.78 -12.44
N TYR A 96 -3.79 7.21 -11.30
CA TYR A 96 -3.03 7.34 -10.05
C TYR A 96 -1.63 6.75 -10.15
N ALA A 97 -1.45 5.64 -10.86
CA ALA A 97 -0.13 5.07 -11.12
C ALA A 97 0.82 6.03 -11.85
N ARG A 98 0.28 6.90 -12.73
CA ARG A 98 1.06 7.97 -13.37
C ARG A 98 1.31 9.13 -12.42
N GLU A 99 0.27 9.60 -11.74
CA GLU A 99 0.34 10.75 -10.83
C GLU A 99 1.39 10.57 -9.73
N ILE A 100 1.47 9.38 -9.09
CA ILE A 100 2.44 9.13 -8.03
C ILE A 100 3.90 9.14 -8.49
N THR A 101 4.16 9.10 -9.80
CA THR A 101 5.52 9.25 -10.35
C THR A 101 5.91 10.72 -10.59
N GLU A 102 4.98 11.65 -10.51
CA GLU A 102 5.24 13.07 -10.67
C GLU A 102 5.87 13.67 -9.39
N PRO A 103 6.96 14.44 -9.49
CA PRO A 103 7.67 14.96 -8.31
C PRO A 103 6.79 15.69 -7.30
N GLN A 104 5.79 16.45 -7.76
CA GLN A 104 4.88 17.21 -6.92
C GLN A 104 3.91 16.32 -6.13
N LEU A 105 3.59 15.14 -6.64
CA LEU A 105 2.59 14.22 -6.10
C LEU A 105 3.20 12.99 -5.39
N ALA A 106 4.49 12.77 -5.59
CA ALA A 106 5.22 11.59 -5.09
C ALA A 106 5.56 11.63 -3.60
N SER A 107 5.14 12.63 -2.85
CA SER A 107 5.35 12.75 -1.38
C SER A 107 6.81 12.52 -0.94
N GLY A 108 7.77 13.03 -1.70
CA GLY A 108 9.21 12.87 -1.43
C GLY A 108 9.83 11.57 -1.96
N MET A 109 9.07 10.70 -2.62
CA MET A 109 9.53 9.39 -3.12
C MET A 109 9.65 9.34 -4.65
N ALA A 110 9.71 10.50 -5.32
CA ALA A 110 9.72 10.60 -6.78
C ALA A 110 10.80 9.74 -7.44
N GLY A 111 12.03 9.78 -6.93
CA GLY A 111 13.15 9.01 -7.49
C GLY A 111 12.88 7.50 -7.48
N LEU A 112 12.35 6.98 -6.37
CA LEU A 112 11.98 5.57 -6.24
C LEU A 112 10.81 5.22 -7.16
N LEU A 113 9.75 6.02 -7.14
CA LEU A 113 8.54 5.77 -7.92
C LEU A 113 8.76 5.91 -9.44
N GLN A 114 9.68 6.76 -9.89
CA GLN A 114 10.04 6.90 -11.30
C GLN A 114 10.89 5.74 -11.84
N GLN A 115 11.59 5.05 -10.97
CA GLN A 115 12.36 3.86 -11.35
C GLN A 115 11.45 2.68 -11.67
N HIS A 116 10.39 2.46 -10.90
CA HIS A 116 9.50 1.30 -11.01
C HIS A 116 8.79 1.14 -12.38
N PRO A 117 8.25 2.18 -13.03
CA PRO A 117 7.70 2.05 -14.38
C PRO A 117 8.74 1.64 -15.41
N ARG A 118 9.97 2.14 -15.30
CA ARG A 118 11.08 1.79 -16.21
C ARG A 118 11.47 0.32 -16.09
N GLU A 119 11.28 -0.27 -14.92
CA GLU A 119 11.54 -1.68 -14.64
C GLU A 119 10.29 -2.57 -14.88
N GLY A 120 9.15 -1.99 -15.30
CA GLY A 120 7.90 -2.72 -15.46
C GLY A 120 7.27 -3.18 -14.13
N ARG A 121 7.63 -2.54 -13.03
CA ARG A 121 7.23 -2.94 -11.66
C ARG A 121 6.06 -2.14 -11.09
N LEU A 122 5.52 -1.18 -11.83
CA LEU A 122 4.37 -0.36 -11.41
C LEU A 122 3.22 -0.50 -12.40
N SER A 123 2.04 -0.82 -11.92
CA SER A 123 0.81 -0.84 -12.70
C SER A 123 -0.35 -0.20 -11.96
N GLY A 124 -1.33 0.30 -12.69
CA GLY A 124 -2.58 0.82 -12.15
C GLY A 124 -3.71 -0.20 -12.35
N VAL A 125 -4.35 -0.59 -11.26
CA VAL A 125 -5.49 -1.52 -11.26
C VAL A 125 -6.70 -0.80 -10.69
N LEU A 126 -7.74 -0.62 -11.51
CA LEU A 126 -8.95 0.05 -11.07
C LEU A 126 -9.70 -0.84 -10.06
N ASN A 127 -10.05 -0.26 -8.93
CA ASN A 127 -10.88 -0.95 -7.94
C ASN A 127 -12.24 -1.30 -8.54
N GLY A 128 -12.72 -2.51 -8.27
CA GLY A 128 -14.06 -2.91 -8.63
C GLY A 128 -15.11 -2.09 -7.88
N GLY A 129 -16.19 -1.76 -8.55
CA GLY A 129 -17.37 -1.12 -7.96
C GLY A 129 -18.59 -2.00 -8.13
N ALA A 130 -19.50 -2.00 -7.17
CA ALA A 130 -20.81 -2.64 -7.31
C ALA A 130 -21.69 -1.72 -8.18
N GLU A 131 -21.63 -1.89 -9.51
CA GLU A 131 -22.38 -1.05 -10.46
C GLU A 131 -23.87 -0.97 -10.12
N GLU A 132 -24.47 -2.07 -9.69
CA GLU A 132 -25.89 -2.08 -9.31
C GLU A 132 -26.19 -1.19 -8.11
N THR A 133 -25.25 -1.05 -7.17
CA THR A 133 -25.42 -0.24 -5.94
C THR A 133 -25.10 1.23 -6.20
N TRP A 134 -24.10 1.51 -7.06
CA TRP A 134 -23.53 2.85 -7.26
C TRP A 134 -23.97 3.52 -8.57
N ARG A 135 -24.97 2.98 -9.28
CA ARG A 135 -25.53 3.66 -10.44
C ARG A 135 -26.13 5.01 -10.02
N PRO A 136 -25.77 6.12 -10.68
CA PRO A 136 -26.27 7.46 -10.33
C PRO A 136 -27.79 7.54 -10.25
N GLU A 137 -28.48 6.85 -11.13
CA GLU A 137 -29.95 6.81 -11.19
C GLU A 137 -30.56 6.13 -9.94
N ARG A 138 -29.88 5.13 -9.38
CA ARG A 138 -30.32 4.43 -8.17
C ARG A 138 -30.05 5.26 -6.92
N VAL A 139 -28.90 5.94 -6.85
CA VAL A 139 -28.56 6.87 -5.77
C VAL A 139 -29.54 8.04 -5.74
N LEU A 140 -29.89 8.61 -6.89
CA LEU A 140 -30.90 9.67 -7.01
C LEU A 140 -32.30 9.21 -6.61
N ARG A 141 -32.70 7.97 -6.93
CA ARG A 141 -33.99 7.39 -6.47
C ARG A 141 -34.03 7.18 -4.97
N LEU A 142 -32.94 6.71 -4.36
CA LEU A 142 -32.85 6.55 -2.91
C LEU A 142 -32.90 7.92 -2.20
N ALA A 143 -32.20 8.92 -2.72
CA ALA A 143 -32.25 10.29 -2.19
C ALA A 143 -33.63 10.96 -2.33
N ALA A 144 -34.36 10.66 -3.41
CA ALA A 144 -35.71 11.19 -3.65
C ALA A 144 -36.80 10.44 -2.86
N GLY A 145 -36.54 9.19 -2.46
CA GLY A 145 -37.54 8.34 -1.78
C GLY A 145 -37.43 8.25 -0.26
N GLN A 146 -36.39 8.82 0.36
CA GLN A 146 -36.28 8.83 1.81
C GLN A 146 -36.94 10.07 2.44
N PRO A 147 -38.00 9.91 3.24
CA PRO A 147 -38.49 11.02 4.08
C PRO A 147 -37.39 11.40 5.07
N ARG A 148 -37.20 12.69 5.28
CA ARG A 148 -36.21 13.29 6.21
C ARG A 148 -36.27 12.77 7.68
N ALA A 149 -37.25 11.94 8.01
CA ALA A 149 -37.46 11.42 9.36
C ALA A 149 -36.59 10.21 9.74
N ALA A 150 -35.81 9.59 8.80
CA ALA A 150 -35.03 8.39 9.07
C ALA A 150 -33.57 8.66 9.53
N LEU A 151 -33.15 9.93 9.60
CA LEU A 151 -31.77 10.32 10.01
C LEU A 151 -31.63 10.79 11.47
N GLY A 152 -32.64 10.61 12.25
CA GLY A 152 -32.64 11.08 13.63
C GLY A 152 -33.04 10.01 14.64
N HIS A 153 -32.24 8.97 14.87
CA HIS A 153 -32.25 8.20 16.11
C HIS A 153 -31.17 7.15 16.09
N ASN A 154 -29.95 7.55 16.45
CA ASN A 154 -29.01 6.70 17.16
C ASN A 154 -28.08 7.62 17.99
N ALA A 155 -28.63 8.14 19.07
CA ALA A 155 -27.89 8.66 20.21
C ALA A 155 -28.56 8.10 21.45
N ALA A 156 -28.03 7.00 21.92
CA ALA A 156 -28.09 6.53 23.31
C ALA A 156 -26.99 5.48 23.47
#